data_dca7c7cc61b8883f2bd78f4ad0685e85
#
_entry.id   dca7c7cc61b8883f2bd78f4ad0685e85
#
_cell.length_a   1.000
_cell.length_b   1.000
_cell.length_c   1.000
_cell.angle_alpha   90.00
_cell.angle_beta   90.00
_cell.angle_gamma   90.00
#
_symmetry.space_group_name_H-M   'P 1'
#
loop_
_entity.id
_entity.type
_entity.pdbx_description
1 polymer ?
#
loop_
_entity_poly.entity_id
_entity_poly.type
_entity_poly.pdbx_seq_one_letter_code
_entity_poly.pdbx_strand_id
1 'polypeptide(L)'
;MFCEIARQLDDPTVARIAELEAELGLTLVAFSCREMEAGRAEKLRAVMEQFGPVLQAEPAAPDDDQLARLRAAEEELGLTLIAVQY
;
A
#
# COMPACT_ATOMS: atom_id res chain seq x y z
N MET A 1 8.90 8.83 10.92
CA MET A 1 7.72 8.00 10.61
C MET A 1 8.09 6.54 10.67
N PHE A 2 7.25 5.73 11.29
CA PHE A 2 7.49 4.30 11.42
C PHE A 2 6.37 3.51 10.76
N CYS A 3 6.72 2.69 9.78
CA CYS A 3 5.78 1.83 9.08
C CYS A 3 6.14 0.36 9.30
N GLU A 4 5.13 -0.47 9.41
CA GLU A 4 5.27 -1.91 9.55
C GLU A 4 4.46 -2.61 8.47
N ILE A 5 4.92 -3.76 8.00
CA ILE A 5 4.12 -4.60 7.12
C ILE A 5 2.86 -5.01 7.91
N ALA A 6 1.69 -4.75 7.33
CA ALA A 6 0.44 -5.10 7.98
C ALA A 6 0.31 -6.62 8.07
N ARG A 7 0.14 -7.12 9.29
CA ARG A 7 -0.02 -8.53 9.59
C ARG A 7 -1.38 -8.74 10.26
N GLN A 8 -1.83 -9.95 10.34
CA GLN A 8 -3.08 -10.28 11.00
C GLN A 8 -4.29 -9.57 10.38
N LEU A 9 -4.28 -9.46 9.06
CA LEU A 9 -5.42 -8.94 8.33
C LEU A 9 -6.55 -9.96 8.38
N ASP A 10 -7.78 -9.50 8.58
CA ASP A 10 -8.93 -10.40 8.55
C ASP A 10 -9.25 -10.81 7.10
N ASP A 11 -10.06 -11.86 6.96
CA ASP A 11 -10.39 -12.40 5.64
C ASP A 11 -11.08 -11.37 4.72
N PRO A 12 -12.04 -10.55 5.20
CA PRO A 12 -12.63 -9.52 4.37
C PRO A 12 -11.62 -8.49 3.84
N THR A 13 -10.64 -8.10 4.67
CA THR A 13 -9.61 -7.14 4.27
C THR A 13 -8.69 -7.74 3.21
N VAL A 14 -8.26 -8.99 3.39
CA VAL A 14 -7.43 -9.70 2.42
C VAL A 14 -8.18 -9.83 1.09
N ALA A 15 -9.45 -10.21 1.14
CA ALA A 15 -10.28 -10.34 -0.06
C ALA A 15 -10.43 -9.00 -0.79
N ARG A 16 -10.62 -7.91 -0.06
CA ARG A 16 -10.75 -6.57 -0.64
C ARG A 16 -9.46 -6.13 -1.34
N ILE A 17 -8.31 -6.39 -0.73
CA ILE A 17 -7.02 -6.07 -1.34
C ILE A 17 -6.80 -6.90 -2.61
N ALA A 18 -7.10 -8.19 -2.58
CA ALA A 18 -6.97 -9.08 -3.74
C ALA A 18 -7.89 -8.63 -4.89
N GLU A 19 -9.11 -8.23 -4.58
CA GLU A 19 -10.06 -7.70 -5.55
C GLU A 19 -9.53 -6.41 -6.20
N LEU A 20 -8.98 -5.52 -5.38
CA LEU A 20 -8.39 -4.27 -5.86
C LEU A 20 -7.17 -4.53 -6.75
N GLU A 21 -6.30 -5.47 -6.39
CA GLU A 21 -5.17 -5.87 -7.21
C GLU A 21 -5.64 -6.35 -8.60
N ALA A 22 -6.69 -7.16 -8.63
CA ALA A 22 -7.25 -7.65 -9.88
C ALA A 22 -7.84 -6.51 -10.73
N GLU A 23 -8.55 -5.58 -10.11
CA GLU A 23 -9.13 -4.43 -10.81
C GLU A 23 -8.08 -3.51 -11.40
N LEU A 24 -7.01 -3.26 -10.66
CA LEU A 24 -5.97 -2.30 -11.05
C LEU A 24 -4.85 -2.91 -11.87
N GLY A 25 -4.69 -4.23 -11.82
CA GLY A 25 -3.57 -4.90 -12.46
C GLY A 25 -2.24 -4.58 -11.79
N LEU A 26 -2.25 -4.30 -10.50
CA LEU A 26 -1.07 -3.94 -9.72
C LEU A 26 -0.87 -4.93 -8.58
N THR A 27 0.38 -5.10 -8.16
CA THR A 27 0.69 -5.83 -6.94
C THR A 27 0.73 -4.84 -5.79
N LEU A 28 -0.03 -5.11 -4.73
CA LEU A 28 -0.16 -4.22 -3.59
C LEU A 28 0.39 -4.87 -2.33
N VAL A 29 1.13 -4.08 -1.55
CA VAL A 29 1.57 -4.48 -0.22
C VAL A 29 0.95 -3.53 0.78
N ALA A 30 0.37 -4.08 1.84
CA ALA A 30 -0.29 -3.30 2.89
C ALA A 30 0.68 -3.00 4.03
N PHE A 31 0.71 -1.76 4.45
CA PHE A 31 1.52 -1.29 5.57
C PHE A 31 0.67 -0.55 6.58
N SER A 32 1.09 -0.61 7.84
CA SER A 32 0.53 0.20 8.90
C SER A 32 1.57 1.25 9.28
N CYS A 33 1.26 2.53 9.08
CA CYS A 33 2.14 3.63 9.39
C CYS A 33 1.56 4.46 10.53
N ARG A 34 2.39 4.82 11.51
CA ARG A 34 1.92 5.44 12.74
C ARG A 34 1.61 6.92 12.62
N GLU A 35 2.25 7.63 11.71
CA GLU A 35 1.98 9.04 11.49
C GLU A 35 0.86 9.22 10.49
N MET A 36 -0.34 9.48 11.00
CA MET A 36 -1.52 9.58 10.15
C MET A 36 -1.57 10.86 9.33
N GLU A 37 -0.87 11.91 9.77
CA GLU A 37 -0.84 13.18 9.08
C GLU A 37 0.15 13.23 7.92
N ALA A 38 1.03 12.25 7.83
CA ALA A 38 2.01 12.20 6.76
C ALA A 38 1.33 11.95 5.41
N GLY A 39 1.80 12.65 4.40
CA GLY A 39 1.32 12.47 3.04
C GLY A 39 1.74 11.12 2.46
N ARG A 40 1.05 10.72 1.38
CA ARG A 40 1.32 9.45 0.72
C ARG A 40 2.78 9.32 0.25
N ALA A 41 3.35 10.42 -0.29
CA ALA A 41 4.73 10.40 -0.78
C ALA A 41 5.72 10.13 0.34
N GLU A 42 5.47 10.68 1.53
CA GLU A 42 6.33 10.45 2.69
C GLU A 42 6.22 9.02 3.19
N LYS A 43 5.01 8.47 3.21
CA LYS A 43 4.77 7.08 3.58
C LYS A 43 5.46 6.12 2.61
N LEU A 44 5.35 6.39 1.32
CA LEU A 44 6.01 5.60 0.28
C LEU A 44 7.52 5.62 0.46
N ARG A 45 8.09 6.78 0.70
CA ARG A 45 9.53 6.92 0.94
C ARG A 45 9.97 6.11 2.15
N ALA A 46 9.25 6.23 3.26
CA ALA A 46 9.56 5.50 4.49
C ALA A 46 9.52 3.99 4.27
N VAL A 47 8.49 3.50 3.57
CA VAL A 47 8.35 2.09 3.25
C VAL A 47 9.51 1.61 2.39
N MET A 48 9.86 2.34 1.33
CA MET A 48 10.92 1.92 0.42
C MET A 48 12.30 1.96 1.09
N GLU A 49 12.54 2.90 1.99
CA GLU A 49 13.78 2.93 2.76
C GLU A 49 13.91 1.75 3.72
N GLN A 50 12.81 1.40 4.39
CA GLN A 50 12.82 0.34 5.40
C GLN A 50 12.70 -1.05 4.80
N PHE A 51 11.88 -1.21 3.79
CA PHE A 51 11.51 -2.53 3.26
C PHE A 51 11.91 -2.80 1.82
N GLY A 52 12.35 -1.78 1.08
CA GLY A 52 12.76 -1.96 -0.32
C GLY A 52 13.73 -3.12 -0.54
N PRO A 53 14.84 -3.21 0.23
CA PRO A 53 15.77 -4.32 0.09
C PRO A 53 15.18 -5.68 0.42
N VAL A 54 14.23 -5.75 1.35
CA VAL A 54 13.56 -6.98 1.75
C VAL A 54 12.55 -7.42 0.68
N LEU A 55 11.80 -6.47 0.15
CA LEU A 55 10.80 -6.74 -0.87
C LEU A 55 11.40 -7.08 -2.22
N GLN A 56 12.60 -6.60 -2.50
CA GLN A 56 13.27 -6.75 -3.80
C GLN A 56 12.37 -6.29 -4.95
N ALA A 57 11.62 -5.22 -4.70
CA ALA A 57 10.64 -4.68 -5.62
C ALA A 57 10.82 -3.18 -5.77
N GLU A 58 10.38 -2.62 -6.88
CA GLU A 58 10.39 -1.20 -7.13
C GLU A 58 8.97 -0.63 -6.98
N PRO A 59 8.83 0.65 -6.60
CA PRO A 59 7.50 1.25 -6.57
C PRO A 59 6.93 1.31 -7.99
N ALA A 60 5.68 0.90 -8.14
CA ALA A 60 4.95 1.08 -9.38
C ALA A 60 4.40 2.52 -9.43
N ALA A 61 4.16 3.02 -10.64
CA ALA A 61 3.61 4.35 -10.85
C ALA A 61 2.15 4.23 -11.32
N PRO A 62 1.17 4.23 -10.39
CA PRO A 62 -0.24 4.17 -10.77
C PRO A 62 -0.67 5.45 -11.47
N ASP A 63 -1.60 5.35 -12.42
CA ASP A 63 -2.20 6.53 -13.03
C ASP A 63 -3.18 7.21 -12.06
N ASP A 64 -3.74 8.35 -12.45
CA ASP A 64 -4.61 9.13 -11.58
C ASP A 64 -5.87 8.35 -11.15
N ASP A 65 -6.45 7.57 -12.05
CA ASP A 65 -7.63 6.76 -11.75
C ASP A 65 -7.29 5.64 -10.76
N GLN A 66 -6.19 4.93 -11.01
CA GLN A 66 -5.71 3.89 -10.11
C GLN A 66 -5.38 4.47 -8.73
N LEU A 67 -4.73 5.63 -8.69
CA LEU A 67 -4.37 6.29 -7.44
C LEU A 67 -5.62 6.70 -6.65
N ALA A 68 -6.66 7.20 -7.32
CA ALA A 68 -7.92 7.55 -6.66
C ALA A 68 -8.56 6.32 -6.00
N ARG A 69 -8.53 5.18 -6.68
CA ARG A 69 -9.07 3.92 -6.14
C ARG A 69 -8.24 3.40 -4.96
N LEU A 70 -6.92 3.54 -5.05
CA LEU A 70 -6.03 3.18 -3.93
C LEU A 70 -6.32 4.01 -2.69
N ARG A 71 -6.49 5.31 -2.86
CA ARG A 71 -6.80 6.21 -1.74
C ARG A 71 -8.14 5.88 -1.10
N ALA A 72 -9.14 5.58 -1.88
CA ALA A 72 -10.45 5.19 -1.37
C ALA A 72 -10.35 3.91 -0.54
N ALA A 73 -9.60 2.92 -1.02
CA ALA A 73 -9.39 1.67 -0.30
C ALA A 73 -8.57 1.89 0.97
N GLU A 74 -7.57 2.75 0.93
CA GLU A 74 -6.76 3.08 2.11
C GLU A 74 -7.62 3.68 3.23
N GLU A 75 -8.54 4.58 2.88
CA GLU A 75 -9.48 5.15 3.85
C GLU A 75 -10.44 4.10 4.39
N GLU A 76 -10.94 3.23 3.51
CA GLU A 76 -11.86 2.16 3.89
C GLU A 76 -11.21 1.18 4.87
N LEU A 77 -9.96 0.81 4.63
CA LEU A 77 -9.27 -0.23 5.38
C LEU A 77 -8.42 0.30 6.54
N GLY A 78 -8.11 1.59 6.55
CA GLY A 78 -7.22 2.17 7.54
C GLY A 78 -5.77 1.72 7.39
N LEU A 79 -5.37 1.37 6.18
CA LEU A 79 -4.03 0.87 5.85
C LEU A 79 -3.39 1.74 4.78
N THR A 80 -2.06 1.67 4.68
CA THR A 80 -1.33 2.25 3.58
C THR A 80 -1.05 1.15 2.56
N LEU A 81 -1.48 1.36 1.31
CA LEU A 81 -1.30 0.40 0.23
C LEU A 81 -0.25 0.94 -0.74
N ILE A 82 0.79 0.15 -0.95
CA ILE A 82 1.88 0.52 -1.85
C ILE A 82 1.85 -0.41 -3.06
N ALA A 83 1.76 0.18 -4.25
CA ALA A 83 1.84 -0.57 -5.48
C ALA A 83 3.31 -0.82 -5.82
N VAL A 84 3.66 -2.06 -6.09
CA VAL A 84 5.03 -2.45 -6.41
C VAL A 84 5.08 -3.24 -7.71
N GLN A 85 6.27 -3.31 -8.29
CA GLN A 85 6.54 -4.12 -9.46
C GLN A 85 7.83 -4.91 -9.25
N TYR A 86 7.82 -6.13 -9.66
CA TYR A 86 8.97 -7.02 -9.57
C TYR A 86 9.67 -7.18 -10.90
#